data_c70072ca93ce8edbdd1bdce33cfadcf2
#
_entry.id   c70072ca93ce8edbdd1bdce33cfadcf2
#
_cell.length_a   1.000
_cell.length_b   1.000
_cell.length_c   1.000
_cell.angle_alpha   90.00
_cell.angle_beta   90.00
_cell.angle_gamma   90.00
#
_symmetry.space_group_name_H-M   'P 1'
#
loop_
_entity.id
_entity.type
_entity.pdbx_description
1 polymer ?
#
loop_
_entity_poly.entity_id
_entity_poly.type
_entity_poly.pdbx_seq_one_letter_code
_entity_poly.pdbx_strand_id
1 'polypeptide(L)'
;MVYQENLFQQGGIQQTLYHPRLEADDVIALHTKLLRETEPDAFIHIVTSDTDYIQLLQENVEIYTLHNKLLSDTKTFDGNVEKYLFCKCLMGDKSDNIPGAFKKCGQKTAEKCWNQPEYLESKLNDSTILQQYDLNRTLIDFKHIPTIYATTYTVKYPN
;
A
#
# COMPACT_ATOMS: atom_id res chain seq x y z
N MET A 1 20.62 -2.42 -17.38
CA MET A 1 21.64 -1.36 -17.56
C MET A 1 21.96 -0.67 -16.23
N VAL A 2 21.03 0.00 -15.55
CA VAL A 2 21.31 0.75 -14.31
C VAL A 2 21.93 -0.13 -13.19
N TYR A 3 21.47 -1.35 -13.00
CA TYR A 3 22.03 -2.30 -12.02
C TYR A 3 23.42 -2.83 -12.40
N GLN A 4 23.71 -2.96 -13.70
CA GLN A 4 24.99 -3.47 -14.18
C GLN A 4 26.12 -2.43 -14.05
N GLU A 5 25.77 -1.15 -14.06
CA GLU A 5 26.73 -0.05 -14.00
C GLU A 5 26.92 0.52 -12.57
N ASN A 6 26.24 -0.07 -11.58
CA ASN A 6 26.27 0.39 -10.19
C ASN A 6 25.95 1.89 -10.00
N LEU A 7 25.09 2.43 -10.86
CA LEU A 7 24.78 3.87 -10.88
C LEU A 7 24.14 4.34 -9.56
N PHE A 8 23.37 3.47 -8.92
CA PHE A 8 22.76 3.80 -7.62
C PHE A 8 23.84 4.02 -6.55
N GLN A 9 24.84 3.14 -6.47
CA GLN A 9 25.93 3.25 -5.51
C GLN A 9 26.79 4.48 -5.80
N GLN A 10 27.05 4.79 -7.08
CA GLN A 10 27.74 6.02 -7.49
C GLN A 10 26.94 7.28 -7.08
N GLY A 11 25.62 7.20 -7.05
CA GLY A 11 24.71 8.25 -6.57
C GLY A 11 24.61 8.33 -5.03
N GLY A 12 25.37 7.51 -4.29
CA GLY A 12 25.36 7.51 -2.83
C GLY A 12 24.28 6.61 -2.19
N ILE A 13 23.60 5.77 -2.98
CA ILE A 13 22.64 4.80 -2.45
C ILE A 13 23.40 3.68 -1.72
N GLN A 14 23.10 3.48 -0.46
CA GLN A 14 23.78 2.48 0.39
C GLN A 14 23.32 1.06 0.11
N GLN A 15 22.03 0.88 -0.20
CA GLN A 15 21.45 -0.44 -0.42
C GLN A 15 20.37 -0.39 -1.50
N THR A 16 20.31 -1.42 -2.35
CA THR A 16 19.24 -1.65 -3.30
C THR A 16 18.53 -2.95 -2.94
N LEU A 17 17.24 -2.87 -2.70
CA LEU A 17 16.41 -4.04 -2.36
C LEU A 17 15.71 -4.54 -3.63
N TYR A 18 15.74 -5.84 -3.81
CA TYR A 18 15.11 -6.49 -4.95
C TYR A 18 14.63 -7.90 -4.59
N HIS A 19 13.48 -8.25 -5.09
CA HIS A 19 12.96 -9.62 -5.04
C HIS A 19 12.37 -10.01 -6.40
N PRO A 20 12.65 -11.23 -6.97
CA PRO A 20 12.26 -11.58 -8.34
C PRO A 20 10.76 -11.81 -8.55
N ARG A 21 9.96 -11.88 -7.47
CA ARG A 21 8.53 -12.15 -7.50
C ARG A 21 7.69 -11.13 -6.72
N LEU A 22 8.28 -10.02 -6.32
CA LEU A 22 7.60 -8.93 -5.64
C LEU A 22 7.75 -7.66 -6.45
N GLU A 23 6.74 -6.84 -6.43
CA GLU A 23 6.79 -5.48 -6.96
C GLU A 23 7.56 -4.57 -5.99
N ALA A 24 7.90 -3.36 -6.42
CA ALA A 24 8.71 -2.46 -5.62
C ALA A 24 7.99 -2.03 -4.33
N ASP A 25 6.68 -1.84 -4.41
CA ASP A 25 5.81 -1.49 -3.29
C ASP A 25 5.69 -2.60 -2.25
N ASP A 26 5.55 -3.87 -2.70
CA ASP A 26 5.63 -5.04 -1.81
C ASP A 26 6.94 -5.06 -1.01
N VAL A 27 8.06 -4.84 -1.71
CA VAL A 27 9.39 -4.85 -1.08
C VAL A 27 9.50 -3.72 -0.07
N ILE A 28 9.02 -2.52 -0.39
CA ILE A 28 9.03 -1.38 0.53
C ILE A 28 8.11 -1.65 1.73
N ALA A 29 6.93 -2.21 1.51
CA ALA A 29 6.01 -2.55 2.60
C ALA A 29 6.62 -3.57 3.56
N LEU A 30 7.23 -4.64 3.04
CA LEU A 30 7.91 -5.66 3.85
C LEU A 30 9.14 -5.10 4.58
N HIS A 31 9.92 -4.25 3.91
CA HIS A 31 11.10 -3.64 4.53
C HIS A 31 10.70 -2.65 5.63
N THR A 32 9.67 -1.84 5.41
CA THR A 32 9.11 -0.94 6.42
C THR A 32 8.65 -1.75 7.65
N LYS A 33 7.95 -2.85 7.45
CA LYS A 33 7.54 -3.74 8.54
C LYS A 33 8.76 -4.29 9.30
N LEU A 34 9.77 -4.80 8.58
CA LEU A 34 10.97 -5.33 9.19
C LEU A 34 11.69 -4.27 10.06
N LEU A 35 11.89 -3.06 9.53
CA LEU A 35 12.50 -1.96 10.26
C LEU A 35 11.70 -1.61 11.52
N ARG A 36 10.38 -1.58 11.45
CA ARG A 36 9.55 -1.32 12.64
C ARG A 36 9.68 -2.40 13.71
N GLU A 37 9.94 -3.64 13.32
CA GLU A 37 10.15 -4.77 14.23
C GLU A 37 11.57 -4.79 14.84
N THR A 38 12.59 -4.43 14.05
CA THR A 38 14.00 -4.52 14.45
C THR A 38 14.55 -3.23 15.03
N GLU A 39 14.06 -2.08 14.57
CA GLU A 39 14.50 -0.74 14.93
C GLU A 39 13.28 0.16 15.25
N PRO A 40 12.57 -0.09 16.36
CA PRO A 40 11.30 0.59 16.65
C PRO A 40 11.39 2.12 16.78
N ASP A 41 12.57 2.62 17.15
CA ASP A 41 12.83 4.07 17.31
C ASP A 41 13.29 4.75 16.00
N ALA A 42 13.55 4.00 14.94
CA ALA A 42 13.98 4.56 13.67
C ALA A 42 12.86 5.37 12.99
N PHE A 43 13.22 6.52 12.45
CA PHE A 43 12.33 7.28 11.56
C PHE A 43 12.49 6.79 10.12
N ILE A 44 11.38 6.43 9.50
CA ILE A 44 11.33 5.92 8.12
C ILE A 44 10.70 7.00 7.24
N HIS A 45 11.46 7.47 6.25
CA HIS A 45 10.95 8.39 5.24
C HIS A 45 10.85 7.66 3.90
N ILE A 46 9.63 7.50 3.40
CA ILE A 46 9.37 6.93 2.08
C ILE A 46 9.16 8.08 1.10
N VAL A 47 9.90 8.09 -0.01
CA VAL A 47 9.75 9.12 -1.05
C VAL A 47 9.10 8.49 -2.28
N THR A 48 7.83 8.86 -2.52
CA THR A 48 7.03 8.33 -3.63
C THR A 48 5.91 9.30 -3.98
N SER A 49 5.40 9.23 -5.20
CA SER A 49 4.15 9.92 -5.60
C SER A 49 2.95 8.98 -5.63
N ASP A 50 3.16 7.71 -5.33
CA ASP A 50 2.11 6.71 -5.29
C ASP A 50 1.34 6.78 -3.96
N THR A 51 0.03 6.90 -4.06
CA THR A 51 -0.86 7.00 -2.90
C THR A 51 -1.12 5.67 -2.19
N ASP A 52 -0.73 4.55 -2.78
CA ASP A 52 -0.89 3.23 -2.16
C ASP A 52 -0.07 3.07 -0.89
N TYR A 53 1.04 3.80 -0.83
CA TYR A 53 1.89 3.83 0.35
C TYR A 53 1.25 4.52 1.56
N ILE A 54 0.12 5.22 1.42
CA ILE A 54 -0.64 5.77 2.57
C ILE A 54 -0.97 4.68 3.60
N GLN A 55 -1.18 3.44 3.16
CA GLN A 55 -1.42 2.31 4.06
C GLN A 55 -0.24 1.96 4.98
N LEU A 56 0.96 2.50 4.72
CA LEU A 56 2.16 2.32 5.56
C LEU A 56 2.33 3.43 6.60
N LEU A 57 1.51 4.50 6.57
CA LEU A 57 1.57 5.58 7.55
C LEU A 57 1.28 5.03 8.95
N GLN A 58 2.20 5.29 9.85
CA GLN A 58 2.12 4.96 11.28
C GLN A 58 3.12 5.82 12.05
N GLU A 59 3.24 5.62 13.36
CA GLU A 59 4.25 6.31 14.15
C GLU A 59 5.66 6.09 13.59
N ASN A 60 6.43 7.16 13.47
CA ASN A 60 7.79 7.18 12.89
C ASN A 60 7.88 6.74 11.41
N VAL A 61 6.77 6.74 10.66
CA VAL A 61 6.76 6.52 9.22
C VAL A 61 6.09 7.68 8.52
N GLU A 62 6.83 8.40 7.72
CA GLU A 62 6.35 9.53 6.92
C GLU A 62 6.55 9.26 5.42
N ILE A 63 5.63 9.75 4.61
CA ILE A 63 5.67 9.57 3.17
C ILE A 63 5.69 10.93 2.49
N TYR A 64 6.72 11.16 1.69
CA TYR A 64 6.93 12.40 0.96
C TYR A 64 6.76 12.18 -0.54
N THR A 65 6.11 13.13 -1.20
CA THR A 65 6.10 13.18 -2.67
C THR A 65 7.47 13.60 -3.20
N LEU A 66 7.73 13.39 -4.50
CA LEU A 66 8.93 13.89 -5.19
C LEU A 66 9.06 15.43 -5.15
N HIS A 67 8.01 16.14 -4.76
CA HIS A 67 8.01 17.59 -4.54
C HIS A 67 8.18 17.99 -3.08
N ASN A 68 8.65 17.06 -2.24
CA ASN A 68 8.88 17.27 -0.80
C ASN A 68 7.63 17.71 -0.02
N LYS A 69 6.47 17.15 -0.37
CA LYS A 69 5.20 17.37 0.34
C LYS A 69 4.79 16.08 1.03
N LEU A 70 4.31 16.17 2.25
CA LEU A 70 3.75 15.03 2.95
C LEU A 70 2.53 14.48 2.20
N LEU A 71 2.51 13.17 2.00
CA LEU A 71 1.41 12.49 1.35
C LEU A 71 0.15 12.47 2.26
N SER A 72 0.35 12.53 3.58
CA SER A 72 -0.71 12.68 4.57
C SER A 72 -1.49 14.00 4.46
N ASP A 73 -0.91 15.04 3.84
CA ASP A 73 -1.56 16.34 3.66
C ASP A 73 -2.45 16.41 2.41
N THR A 74 -2.65 15.28 1.73
CA THR A 74 -3.50 15.25 0.54
C THR A 74 -4.98 15.40 0.93
N LYS A 75 -5.75 16.13 0.11
CA LYS A 75 -7.18 16.38 0.37
C LYS A 75 -8.06 15.12 0.42
N THR A 76 -7.57 14.02 -0.11
CA THR A 76 -8.28 12.74 -0.17
C THR A 76 -8.01 11.85 1.03
N PHE A 77 -7.09 12.24 1.89
CA PHE A 77 -6.74 11.51 3.12
C PHE A 77 -7.19 12.32 4.34
N ASP A 78 -7.99 11.72 5.19
CA ASP A 78 -8.56 12.36 6.39
C ASP A 78 -7.84 11.97 7.69
N GLY A 79 -6.66 11.35 7.59
CA GLY A 79 -5.88 10.86 8.72
C GLY A 79 -6.20 9.43 9.15
N ASN A 80 -7.19 8.78 8.53
CA ASN A 80 -7.56 7.40 8.86
C ASN A 80 -7.09 6.43 7.78
N VAL A 81 -5.98 5.73 8.04
CA VAL A 81 -5.36 4.77 7.12
C VAL A 81 -6.28 3.60 6.80
N GLU A 82 -6.99 3.07 7.81
CA GLU A 82 -7.90 1.93 7.60
C GLU A 82 -9.07 2.30 6.71
N LYS A 83 -9.67 3.47 6.95
CA LYS A 83 -10.74 4.00 6.11
C LYS A 83 -10.26 4.23 4.68
N TYR A 84 -9.08 4.81 4.52
CA TYR A 84 -8.49 5.05 3.20
C TYR A 84 -8.35 3.74 2.42
N LEU A 85 -7.71 2.72 3.01
CA LEU A 85 -7.51 1.41 2.41
C LEU A 85 -8.84 0.72 2.08
N PHE A 86 -9.78 0.74 3.02
CA PHE A 86 -11.14 0.19 2.81
C PHE A 86 -11.83 0.84 1.60
N CYS A 87 -11.82 2.17 1.54
CA CYS A 87 -12.43 2.89 0.42
C CYS A 87 -11.73 2.55 -0.90
N LYS A 88 -10.40 2.45 -0.91
CA LYS A 88 -9.63 2.07 -2.09
C LYS A 88 -9.98 0.66 -2.57
N CYS A 89 -10.07 -0.32 -1.68
CA CYS A 89 -10.50 -1.68 -2.05
C CYS A 89 -11.91 -1.73 -2.64
N LEU A 90 -12.84 -0.88 -2.17
CA LEU A 90 -14.17 -0.78 -2.76
C LEU A 90 -14.18 -0.09 -4.12
N MET A 91 -13.41 0.99 -4.28
CA MET A 91 -13.36 1.77 -5.52
C MET A 91 -12.54 1.10 -6.62
N GLY A 92 -11.59 0.23 -6.23
CA GLY A 92 -10.57 -0.29 -7.12
C GLY A 92 -9.50 0.75 -7.45
N ASP A 93 -8.60 0.38 -8.35
CA ASP A 93 -7.54 1.24 -8.85
C ASP A 93 -7.50 1.24 -10.38
N LYS A 94 -7.72 2.40 -10.98
CA LYS A 94 -7.73 2.54 -12.45
C LYS A 94 -6.33 2.49 -13.05
N SER A 95 -5.31 2.92 -12.31
CA SER A 95 -3.91 2.87 -12.77
C SER A 95 -3.47 1.43 -12.96
N ASP A 96 -3.92 0.53 -12.10
CA ASP A 96 -3.57 -0.89 -12.11
C ASP A 96 -4.64 -1.78 -12.77
N ASN A 97 -5.62 -1.15 -13.43
CA ASN A 97 -6.76 -1.85 -14.06
C ASN A 97 -7.60 -2.68 -13.07
N ILE A 98 -7.63 -2.31 -11.79
CA ILE A 98 -8.45 -2.96 -10.78
C ILE A 98 -9.84 -2.29 -10.77
N PRO A 99 -10.92 -3.00 -11.14
CA PRO A 99 -12.25 -2.42 -11.17
C PRO A 99 -12.80 -2.22 -9.75
N GLY A 100 -13.71 -1.26 -9.58
CA GLY A 100 -14.45 -1.13 -8.32
C GLY A 100 -15.31 -2.36 -8.04
N ALA A 101 -15.54 -2.66 -6.78
CA ALA A 101 -16.30 -3.82 -6.32
C ALA A 101 -17.73 -3.84 -6.90
N PHE A 102 -18.31 -2.68 -7.16
CA PHE A 102 -19.60 -2.54 -7.82
C PHE A 102 -19.70 -1.24 -8.64
N LYS A 103 -20.65 -1.21 -9.56
CA LYS A 103 -20.85 -0.05 -10.45
C LYS A 103 -21.13 1.24 -9.66
N LYS A 104 -20.52 2.35 -10.10
CA LYS A 104 -20.66 3.68 -9.49
C LYS A 104 -20.15 3.77 -8.04
N CYS A 105 -19.24 2.87 -7.62
CA CYS A 105 -18.54 2.97 -6.36
C CYS A 105 -17.42 4.01 -6.48
N GLY A 106 -17.74 5.27 -6.24
CA GLY A 106 -16.76 6.36 -6.08
C GLY A 106 -16.58 6.73 -4.61
N GLN A 107 -15.71 7.72 -4.34
CA GLN A 107 -15.30 8.13 -2.99
C GLN A 107 -16.49 8.28 -2.02
N LYS A 108 -17.53 9.08 -2.40
CA LYS A 108 -18.70 9.29 -1.54
C LYS A 108 -19.46 8.00 -1.21
N THR A 109 -19.50 7.05 -2.15
CA THR A 109 -20.19 5.77 -1.95
C THR A 109 -19.36 4.85 -1.06
N ALA A 110 -18.06 4.81 -1.24
CA ALA A 110 -17.15 4.04 -0.39
C ALA A 110 -17.14 4.57 1.06
N GLU A 111 -17.11 5.90 1.24
CA GLU A 111 -17.24 6.52 2.56
C GLU A 111 -18.60 6.24 3.22
N LYS A 112 -19.68 6.19 2.43
CA LYS A 112 -20.98 5.77 2.94
C LYS A 112 -20.95 4.32 3.43
N CYS A 113 -20.29 3.42 2.70
CA CYS A 113 -20.12 2.03 3.13
C CYS A 113 -19.32 1.94 4.44
N TRP A 114 -18.29 2.77 4.62
CA TRP A 114 -17.51 2.85 5.85
C TRP A 114 -18.36 3.32 7.04
N ASN A 115 -19.14 4.36 6.84
CA ASN A 115 -19.93 4.99 7.92
C ASN A 115 -21.25 4.27 8.23
N GLN A 116 -21.74 3.40 7.34
CA GLN A 116 -23.02 2.71 7.47
C GLN A 116 -22.85 1.22 7.15
N PRO A 117 -22.52 0.39 8.17
CA PRO A 117 -22.28 -1.04 8.00
C PRO A 117 -23.44 -1.77 7.31
N GLU A 118 -24.68 -1.43 7.62
CA GLU A 118 -25.86 -2.05 7.02
C GLU A 118 -25.93 -1.77 5.50
N TYR A 119 -25.47 -0.58 5.08
CA TYR A 119 -25.40 -0.26 3.65
C TYR A 119 -24.35 -1.10 2.95
N LEU A 120 -23.17 -1.29 3.58
CA LEU A 120 -22.13 -2.18 3.07
C LEU A 120 -22.65 -3.62 2.97
N GLU A 121 -23.26 -4.16 4.02
CA GLU A 121 -23.84 -5.51 4.03
C GLU A 121 -24.85 -5.69 2.92
N SER A 122 -25.72 -4.70 2.69
CA SER A 122 -26.69 -4.75 1.60
C SER A 122 -26.04 -4.89 0.21
N LYS A 123 -24.79 -4.42 0.04
CA LYS A 123 -24.01 -4.59 -1.19
C LYS A 123 -23.31 -5.94 -1.23
N LEU A 124 -22.69 -6.36 -0.15
CA LEU A 124 -21.92 -7.60 -0.06
C LEU A 124 -22.80 -8.86 -0.04
N ASN A 125 -24.11 -8.74 0.16
CA ASN A 125 -25.07 -9.84 -0.06
C ASN A 125 -25.10 -10.33 -1.51
N ASP A 126 -24.68 -9.51 -2.48
CA ASP A 126 -24.42 -9.96 -3.85
C ASP A 126 -23.04 -10.64 -3.89
N SER A 127 -23.05 -11.94 -4.18
CA SER A 127 -21.82 -12.76 -4.22
C SER A 127 -20.78 -12.26 -5.23
N THR A 128 -21.21 -11.64 -6.33
CA THR A 128 -20.32 -11.07 -7.35
C THR A 128 -19.60 -9.84 -6.81
N ILE A 129 -20.30 -9.00 -6.06
CA ILE A 129 -19.72 -7.83 -5.41
C ILE A 129 -18.75 -8.25 -4.32
N LEU A 130 -19.12 -9.22 -3.50
CA LEU A 130 -18.25 -9.76 -2.45
C LEU A 130 -16.95 -10.33 -3.03
N GLN A 131 -17.05 -11.16 -4.06
CA GLN A 131 -15.89 -11.73 -4.75
C GLN A 131 -14.96 -10.64 -5.32
N GLN A 132 -15.53 -9.61 -5.95
CA GLN A 132 -14.72 -8.52 -6.48
C GLN A 132 -14.06 -7.71 -5.37
N TYR A 133 -14.76 -7.45 -4.27
CA TYR A 133 -14.19 -6.75 -3.12
C TYR A 133 -13.04 -7.55 -2.48
N ASP A 134 -13.21 -8.85 -2.29
CA ASP A 134 -12.17 -9.72 -1.74
C ASP A 134 -10.95 -9.82 -2.67
N LEU A 135 -11.18 -9.86 -3.99
CA LEU A 135 -10.10 -9.79 -4.97
C LEU A 135 -9.34 -8.46 -4.88
N ASN A 136 -10.06 -7.34 -4.81
CA ASN A 136 -9.45 -6.01 -4.69
C ASN A 136 -8.61 -5.91 -3.39
N ARG A 137 -9.12 -6.44 -2.27
CA ARG A 137 -8.36 -6.50 -1.02
C ARG A 137 -7.07 -7.31 -1.19
N THR A 138 -7.14 -8.43 -1.88
CA THR A 138 -5.96 -9.27 -2.13
C THR A 138 -4.91 -8.56 -2.97
N LEU A 139 -5.33 -7.71 -3.91
CA LEU A 139 -4.43 -7.01 -4.82
C LEU A 139 -3.89 -5.68 -4.27
N ILE A 140 -4.65 -5.00 -3.39
CA ILE A 140 -4.34 -3.63 -2.94
C ILE A 140 -3.74 -3.60 -1.53
N ASP A 141 -4.19 -4.47 -0.62
CA ASP A 141 -3.79 -4.44 0.78
C ASP A 141 -2.47 -5.22 0.98
N PHE A 142 -1.39 -4.53 1.33
CA PHE A 142 -0.08 -5.12 1.60
C PHE A 142 -0.07 -6.23 2.66
N LYS A 143 -1.11 -6.32 3.49
CA LYS A 143 -1.28 -7.44 4.43
C LYS A 143 -1.51 -8.78 3.71
N HIS A 144 -1.88 -8.74 2.42
CA HIS A 144 -2.11 -9.93 1.60
C HIS A 144 -0.89 -10.38 0.80
N ILE A 145 0.26 -9.71 0.94
CA ILE A 145 1.52 -10.21 0.37
C ILE A 145 1.74 -11.65 0.86
N PRO A 146 1.92 -12.64 -0.04
CA PRO A 146 2.01 -14.05 0.34
C PRO A 146 3.14 -14.30 1.34
N THR A 147 2.85 -14.97 2.44
CA THR A 147 3.77 -15.22 3.56
C THR A 147 5.09 -15.84 3.12
N ILE A 148 5.05 -16.71 2.08
CA ILE A 148 6.26 -17.33 1.54
C ILE A 148 7.26 -16.28 1.00
N TYR A 149 6.78 -15.21 0.39
CA TYR A 149 7.64 -14.15 -0.11
C TYR A 149 8.11 -13.22 1.01
N ALA A 150 7.23 -12.93 1.97
CA ALA A 150 7.58 -12.16 3.15
C ALA A 150 8.71 -12.84 3.94
N THR A 151 8.62 -14.16 4.16
CA THR A 151 9.66 -14.94 4.84
C THR A 151 10.97 -14.97 4.04
N THR A 152 10.90 -15.18 2.73
CA THR A 152 12.07 -15.19 1.85
C THR A 152 12.74 -13.81 1.81
N TYR A 153 11.93 -12.75 1.77
CA TYR A 153 12.44 -11.38 1.81
C TYR A 153 13.22 -11.12 3.11
N THR A 154 12.63 -11.44 4.26
CA THR A 154 13.25 -11.23 5.58
C THR A 154 14.57 -11.97 5.73
N VAL A 155 14.66 -13.19 5.21
CA VAL A 155 15.91 -14.00 5.24
C VAL A 155 16.95 -13.48 4.26
N LYS A 156 16.53 -13.02 3.07
CA LYS A 156 17.44 -12.63 2.00
C LYS A 156 18.06 -11.26 2.20
N TYR A 157 17.37 -10.35 2.90
CA TYR A 157 17.83 -8.98 3.14
C TYR A 157 17.77 -8.64 4.65
N PRO A 158 18.50 -9.42 5.50
CA PRO A 158 18.64 -9.05 6.90
C PRO A 158 19.38 -7.72 7.00
N ASN A 159 19.07 -6.94 8.02
CA ASN A 159 19.81 -5.70 8.32
C ASN A 159 21.28 -5.97 8.55
#